data_32c2504a08454dd17ccb7822645a8381
#
_entry.id   32c2504a08454dd17ccb7822645a8381
#
_cell.length_a   1.000
_cell.length_b   1.000
_cell.length_c   1.000
_cell.angle_alpha   90.00
_cell.angle_beta   90.00
_cell.angle_gamma   90.00
#
_symmetry.space_group_name_H-M   'P 1'
#
loop_
_entity.id
_entity.type
_entity.pdbx_description
1 polymer ?
#
loop_
_entity_poly.entity_id
_entity_poly.type
_entity_poly.pdbx_seq_one_letter_code
_entity_poly.pdbx_strand_id
1 'polypeptide(L)'
;AAWLVTSHNWALSALEIAQIACLPERYWLTFQTSFDSLALQQKCATHERYVQYLTILEADYPQRLLETHCPPTVLFYRGDLSVLKQPCVAVVGARQATEYTKQALQHLLGLPQTTTIISGLAQGADAMAHEVALQKGLRPIGVIGTGLNCYYPPQNEHLQQAVAEKGLLISEYGLDVTAKKHHFPARNRIIAGLCHSLVVTEARQKSGSLITANLALQANRNVYALPGQVNHSLSAGCNQLILAGATPLLNQQLLLDELHYFD
;
A
#
# COMPACT_ATOMS: atom_id res chain seq x y z
N ALA A 1 -11.30 12.58 6.75
CA ALA A 1 -9.90 12.59 7.22
C ALA A 1 -9.62 13.79 8.11
N ALA A 2 -9.73 15.01 7.59
CA ALA A 2 -9.40 16.23 8.33
C ALA A 2 -10.16 16.37 9.66
N TRP A 3 -11.45 16.09 9.69
CA TRP A 3 -12.25 16.16 10.90
C TRP A 3 -11.88 15.08 11.92
N LEU A 4 -11.54 13.85 11.48
CA LEU A 4 -11.07 12.79 12.38
C LEU A 4 -9.76 13.18 13.08
N VAL A 5 -8.87 13.89 12.39
CA VAL A 5 -7.65 14.46 13.00
C VAL A 5 -7.99 15.50 14.07
N THR A 6 -9.03 16.33 13.87
CA THR A 6 -9.41 17.38 14.81
C THR A 6 -10.30 16.93 15.96
N SER A 7 -11.07 15.83 15.80
CA SER A 7 -11.94 15.30 16.85
C SER A 7 -11.18 14.77 18.08
N HIS A 8 -9.87 14.54 17.95
CA HIS A 8 -8.98 14.11 19.02
C HIS A 8 -8.35 15.28 19.83
N ASN A 9 -9.02 16.42 19.93
CA ASN A 9 -8.55 17.62 20.65
C ASN A 9 -7.25 18.25 20.12
N TRP A 10 -6.95 18.05 18.85
CA TRP A 10 -5.82 18.69 18.21
C TRP A 10 -6.30 20.05 17.72
N ALA A 11 -5.79 21.11 18.28
CA ALA A 11 -6.18 22.50 17.97
C ALA A 11 -5.66 22.95 16.58
N LEU A 12 -5.84 22.10 15.54
CA LEU A 12 -5.44 22.40 14.19
C LEU A 12 -6.56 23.13 13.45
N SER A 13 -6.20 24.23 12.80
CA SER A 13 -7.09 24.94 11.88
C SER A 13 -7.33 24.14 10.59
N ALA A 14 -8.41 24.44 9.89
CA ALA A 14 -8.68 23.83 8.56
C ALA A 14 -7.50 24.02 7.61
N LEU A 15 -6.77 25.14 7.70
CA LEU A 15 -5.61 25.43 6.87
C LEU A 15 -4.43 24.51 7.19
N GLU A 16 -4.10 24.32 8.46
CA GLU A 16 -3.04 23.40 8.89
C GLU A 16 -3.34 21.97 8.47
N ILE A 17 -4.59 21.54 8.59
CA ILE A 17 -5.02 20.22 8.15
C ILE A 17 -4.89 20.08 6.61
N ALA A 18 -5.26 21.12 5.86
CA ALA A 18 -5.10 21.13 4.40
C ALA A 18 -3.62 21.03 3.99
N GLN A 19 -2.73 21.68 4.73
CA GLN A 19 -1.28 21.62 4.52
C GLN A 19 -0.73 20.21 4.85
N ILE A 20 -1.08 19.65 6.01
CA ILE A 20 -0.68 18.28 6.40
C ILE A 20 -1.19 17.25 5.37
N ALA A 21 -2.43 17.44 4.87
CA ALA A 21 -3.02 16.58 3.84
C ALA A 21 -2.45 16.82 2.43
N CYS A 22 -1.45 17.68 2.27
CA CYS A 22 -0.90 18.08 0.96
C CYS A 22 -1.98 18.50 -0.05
N LEU A 23 -3.04 19.17 0.43
CA LEU A 23 -4.12 19.63 -0.43
C LEU A 23 -3.65 20.81 -1.27
N PRO A 24 -3.77 20.79 -2.62
CA PRO A 24 -3.40 21.93 -3.47
C PRO A 24 -4.13 23.21 -3.06
N GLU A 25 -3.44 24.35 -3.03
CA GLU A 25 -3.95 25.65 -2.57
C GLU A 25 -5.28 26.07 -3.21
N ARG A 26 -5.46 25.73 -4.49
CA ARG A 26 -6.71 26.00 -5.23
C ARG A 26 -7.97 25.38 -4.59
N TYR A 27 -7.81 24.41 -3.70
CA TYR A 27 -8.92 23.74 -2.99
C TYR A 27 -9.07 24.19 -1.54
N TRP A 28 -8.18 25.03 -0.99
CA TRP A 28 -8.20 25.39 0.44
C TRP A 28 -9.48 26.11 0.85
N LEU A 29 -9.95 27.06 0.03
CA LEU A 29 -11.21 27.76 0.31
C LEU A 29 -12.41 26.79 0.31
N THR A 30 -12.49 25.90 -0.68
CA THR A 30 -13.55 24.87 -0.74
C THR A 30 -13.44 23.89 0.42
N PHE A 31 -12.24 23.54 0.83
CA PHE A 31 -12.00 22.68 1.98
C PHE A 31 -12.45 23.37 3.27
N GLN A 32 -12.06 24.61 3.49
CA GLN A 32 -12.45 25.38 4.68
C GLN A 32 -13.96 25.54 4.80
N THR A 33 -14.66 25.89 3.72
CA THR A 33 -16.13 25.99 3.72
C THR A 33 -16.83 24.64 3.94
N SER A 34 -16.22 23.54 3.49
CA SER A 34 -16.77 22.19 3.70
C SER A 34 -16.47 21.66 5.10
N PHE A 35 -15.37 22.09 5.71
CA PHE A 35 -14.90 21.62 7.01
C PHE A 35 -15.92 21.90 8.12
N ASP A 36 -16.56 23.09 8.10
CA ASP A 36 -17.55 23.51 9.07
C ASP A 36 -18.97 23.00 8.76
N SER A 37 -19.14 22.22 7.67
CA SER A 37 -20.48 21.77 7.29
C SER A 37 -21.03 20.69 8.24
N LEU A 38 -22.27 20.86 8.69
CA LEU A 38 -22.96 19.89 9.54
C LEU A 38 -23.04 18.50 8.89
N ALA A 39 -23.21 18.44 7.55
CA ALA A 39 -23.26 17.19 6.80
C ALA A 39 -21.93 16.43 6.84
N LEU A 40 -20.79 17.13 6.80
CA LEU A 40 -19.48 16.49 6.95
C LEU A 40 -19.28 16.00 8.38
N GLN A 41 -19.61 16.80 9.38
CA GLN A 41 -19.53 16.43 10.80
C GLN A 41 -20.34 15.16 11.10
N GLN A 42 -21.58 15.06 10.60
CA GLN A 42 -22.42 13.88 10.74
C GLN A 42 -21.82 12.64 10.09
N LYS A 43 -21.27 12.79 8.87
CA LYS A 43 -20.56 11.68 8.19
C LYS A 43 -19.35 11.21 8.98
N CYS A 44 -18.56 12.12 9.50
CA CYS A 44 -17.38 11.78 10.31
C CYS A 44 -17.78 11.06 11.60
N ALA A 45 -18.78 11.56 12.32
CA ALA A 45 -19.30 10.93 13.53
C ALA A 45 -19.85 9.52 13.27
N THR A 46 -20.43 9.27 12.09
CA THR A 46 -20.85 7.92 11.68
C THR A 46 -19.65 7.01 11.45
N HIS A 47 -18.60 7.50 10.79
CA HIS A 47 -17.38 6.73 10.57
C HIS A 47 -16.68 6.39 11.89
N GLU A 48 -16.57 7.31 12.81
CA GLU A 48 -15.95 7.07 14.13
C GLU A 48 -16.59 5.92 14.91
N ARG A 49 -17.91 5.75 14.80
CA ARG A 49 -18.64 4.70 15.55
C ARG A 49 -18.43 3.29 15.00
N TYR A 50 -18.14 3.15 13.72
CA TYR A 50 -18.20 1.86 13.03
C TYR A 50 -16.88 1.43 12.37
N VAL A 51 -15.83 2.24 12.46
CA VAL A 51 -14.57 2.01 11.73
C VAL A 51 -13.38 2.17 12.63
N GLN A 52 -12.45 1.27 12.53
CA GLN A 52 -11.11 1.44 13.06
C GLN A 52 -10.31 2.34 12.10
N TYR A 53 -9.63 3.32 12.65
CA TYR A 53 -8.77 4.23 11.87
C TYR A 53 -7.52 4.59 12.67
N LEU A 54 -6.50 5.01 11.95
CA LEU A 54 -5.23 5.49 12.49
C LEU A 54 -4.93 6.84 11.86
N THR A 55 -4.65 7.85 12.66
CA THR A 55 -4.33 9.19 12.18
C THR A 55 -2.83 9.43 12.16
N ILE A 56 -2.37 10.33 11.29
CA ILE A 56 -0.97 10.74 11.18
C ILE A 56 -0.37 11.28 12.49
N LEU A 57 -1.21 11.62 13.46
CA LEU A 57 -0.81 12.23 14.74
C LEU A 57 -0.66 11.19 15.86
N GLU A 58 -1.02 9.95 15.62
CA GLU A 58 -0.94 8.88 16.62
C GLU A 58 0.46 8.24 16.65
N ALA A 59 0.88 7.84 17.85
CA ALA A 59 2.20 7.23 18.06
C ALA A 59 2.39 5.91 17.29
N ASP A 60 1.30 5.19 17.03
CA ASP A 60 1.32 3.94 16.27
C ASP A 60 1.31 4.15 14.74
N TYR A 61 1.27 5.42 14.27
CA TYR A 61 1.36 5.69 12.83
C TYR A 61 2.75 5.30 12.30
N PRO A 62 2.83 4.55 11.18
CA PRO A 62 4.11 4.04 10.69
C PRO A 62 5.09 5.16 10.37
N GLN A 63 6.25 5.19 11.05
CA GLN A 63 7.29 6.20 10.85
C GLN A 63 7.73 6.27 9.38
N ARG A 64 7.91 5.12 8.74
CA ARG A 64 8.28 5.05 7.32
C ARG A 64 7.27 5.73 6.38
N LEU A 65 6.00 5.72 6.74
CA LEU A 65 4.98 6.38 5.95
C LEU A 65 4.97 7.90 6.18
N LEU A 66 5.29 8.34 7.41
CA LEU A 66 5.50 9.77 7.74
C LEU A 66 6.62 10.40 6.90
N GLU A 67 7.67 9.65 6.61
CA GLU A 67 8.84 10.11 5.85
C GLU A 67 8.56 10.29 4.35
N THR A 68 7.41 9.86 3.86
CA THR A 68 7.05 10.03 2.45
C THR A 68 6.59 11.46 2.15
N HIS A 69 6.73 11.88 0.88
CA HIS A 69 6.39 13.24 0.46
C HIS A 69 4.96 13.67 0.81
N CYS A 70 3.99 12.76 0.80
CA CYS A 70 2.59 13.08 1.06
C CYS A 70 1.93 11.92 1.83
N PRO A 71 2.20 11.79 3.15
CA PRO A 71 1.62 10.73 3.95
C PRO A 71 0.10 10.87 4.06
N PRO A 72 -0.67 9.77 4.08
CA PRO A 72 -2.10 9.82 4.31
C PRO A 72 -2.41 10.34 5.71
N THR A 73 -3.28 11.34 5.83
CA THR A 73 -3.65 11.92 7.14
C THR A 73 -4.45 10.96 8.01
N VAL A 74 -5.20 10.05 7.38
CA VAL A 74 -5.97 9.00 8.05
C VAL A 74 -5.89 7.72 7.23
N LEU A 75 -5.70 6.62 7.92
CA LEU A 75 -5.81 5.27 7.38
C LEU A 75 -6.98 4.56 8.07
N PHE A 76 -8.00 4.21 7.33
CA PHE A 76 -9.03 3.28 7.79
C PHE A 76 -8.50 1.86 7.68
N TYR A 77 -8.77 1.01 8.68
CA TYR A 77 -8.23 -0.34 8.67
C TYR A 77 -9.22 -1.39 9.18
N ARG A 78 -8.92 -2.63 8.83
CA ARG A 78 -9.58 -3.85 9.34
C ARG A 78 -8.52 -4.93 9.50
N GLY A 79 -8.45 -5.57 10.68
CA GLY A 79 -7.45 -6.57 11.01
C GLY A 79 -6.49 -6.13 12.11
N ASP A 80 -5.31 -6.72 12.13
CA ASP A 80 -4.31 -6.52 13.19
C ASP A 80 -3.30 -5.43 12.84
N LEU A 81 -3.41 -4.29 13.53
CA LEU A 81 -2.52 -3.14 13.32
C LEU A 81 -1.06 -3.42 13.69
N SER A 82 -0.81 -4.41 14.56
CA SER A 82 0.55 -4.76 15.01
C SER A 82 1.46 -5.22 13.88
N VAL A 83 0.91 -5.69 12.76
CA VAL A 83 1.69 -6.11 11.58
C VAL A 83 2.44 -4.95 10.90
N LEU A 84 2.04 -3.70 11.15
CA LEU A 84 2.76 -2.51 10.65
C LEU A 84 4.13 -2.31 11.31
N LYS A 85 4.36 -2.94 12.46
CA LYS A 85 5.64 -2.87 13.20
C LYS A 85 6.64 -3.93 12.74
N GLN A 86 6.21 -4.89 11.90
CA GLN A 86 7.05 -5.98 11.43
C GLN A 86 7.86 -5.59 10.19
N PRO A 87 9.00 -6.27 9.94
CA PRO A 87 9.70 -6.15 8.67
C PRO A 87 8.79 -6.49 7.50
N CYS A 88 8.78 -5.69 6.44
CA CYS A 88 7.82 -5.84 5.37
C CYS A 88 8.41 -5.67 3.97
N VAL A 89 7.98 -6.57 3.08
CA VAL A 89 8.33 -6.58 1.66
C VAL A 89 7.08 -6.26 0.85
N ALA A 90 7.14 -5.23 0.02
CA ALA A 90 6.08 -4.98 -0.95
C ALA A 90 6.30 -5.79 -2.22
N VAL A 91 5.23 -6.34 -2.76
CA VAL A 91 5.24 -7.06 -4.04
C VAL A 91 4.25 -6.39 -4.98
N VAL A 92 4.72 -6.00 -6.15
CA VAL A 92 3.90 -5.43 -7.22
C VAL A 92 4.24 -6.03 -8.56
N GLY A 93 3.30 -6.00 -9.50
CA GLY A 93 3.55 -6.52 -10.82
C GLY A 93 2.40 -6.32 -11.80
N ALA A 94 2.42 -7.09 -12.89
CA ALA A 94 1.43 -7.02 -13.95
C ALA A 94 0.07 -7.55 -13.48
N ARG A 95 -1.02 -6.89 -13.92
CA ARG A 95 -2.39 -7.41 -13.71
C ARG A 95 -2.65 -8.72 -14.46
N GLN A 96 -1.92 -8.96 -15.52
CA GLN A 96 -1.93 -10.20 -16.30
C GLN A 96 -0.62 -10.96 -16.06
N ALA A 97 -0.20 -11.07 -14.79
CA ALA A 97 0.97 -11.83 -14.41
C ALA A 97 0.82 -13.29 -14.83
N THR A 98 1.94 -13.91 -15.19
CA THR A 98 1.98 -15.28 -15.66
C THR A 98 2.27 -16.26 -14.52
N GLU A 99 2.26 -17.55 -14.81
CA GLU A 99 2.65 -18.60 -13.87
C GLU A 99 4.10 -18.42 -13.37
N TYR A 100 4.95 -17.75 -14.14
CA TYR A 100 6.30 -17.36 -13.72
C TYR A 100 6.29 -16.54 -12.43
N THR A 101 5.42 -15.52 -12.32
CA THR A 101 5.27 -14.73 -11.09
C THR A 101 4.90 -15.63 -9.90
N LYS A 102 3.93 -16.54 -10.07
CA LYS A 102 3.47 -17.40 -8.97
C LYS A 102 4.58 -18.34 -8.49
N GLN A 103 5.28 -19.01 -9.43
CA GLN A 103 6.39 -19.90 -9.12
C GLN A 103 7.55 -19.16 -8.45
N ALA A 104 7.91 -17.98 -8.96
CA ALA A 104 8.94 -17.14 -8.36
C ALA A 104 8.57 -16.74 -6.94
N LEU A 105 7.34 -16.30 -6.69
CA LEU A 105 6.88 -15.92 -5.33
C LEU A 105 6.87 -17.13 -4.40
N GLN A 106 6.45 -18.31 -4.85
CA GLN A 106 6.51 -19.53 -4.06
C GLN A 106 7.93 -19.88 -3.64
N HIS A 107 8.91 -19.62 -4.50
CA HIS A 107 10.32 -19.85 -4.19
C HIS A 107 10.89 -18.77 -3.26
N LEU A 108 10.57 -17.50 -3.50
CA LEU A 108 11.19 -16.36 -2.85
C LEU A 108 10.58 -15.97 -1.50
N LEU A 109 9.29 -16.24 -1.27
CA LEU A 109 8.59 -15.87 -0.03
C LEU A 109 8.68 -16.94 1.07
N GLY A 110 9.72 -17.76 1.10
CA GLY A 110 10.07 -18.61 2.25
C GLY A 110 10.69 -17.82 3.38
N LEU A 111 10.08 -16.71 3.79
CA LEU A 111 10.58 -15.75 4.76
C LEU A 111 10.13 -16.12 6.19
N PRO A 112 10.77 -15.56 7.25
CA PRO A 112 10.30 -15.71 8.61
C PRO A 112 8.84 -15.28 8.77
N GLN A 113 8.08 -15.95 9.64
CA GLN A 113 6.66 -15.63 9.87
C GLN A 113 6.42 -14.23 10.47
N THR A 114 7.46 -13.61 10.98
CA THR A 114 7.48 -12.20 11.39
C THR A 114 7.52 -11.23 10.21
N THR A 115 7.72 -11.73 8.98
CA THR A 115 7.74 -10.88 7.79
C THR A 115 6.33 -10.64 7.27
N THR A 116 6.07 -9.40 6.87
CA THR A 116 4.81 -8.97 6.30
C THR A 116 4.92 -8.77 4.79
N ILE A 117 3.93 -9.21 4.04
CA ILE A 117 3.85 -8.99 2.59
C ILE A 117 2.81 -7.93 2.29
N ILE A 118 3.27 -6.81 1.69
CA ILE A 118 2.40 -5.69 1.31
C ILE A 118 2.09 -5.75 -0.17
N SER A 119 0.82 -5.61 -0.54
CA SER A 119 0.44 -5.42 -1.94
C SER A 119 -0.91 -4.71 -2.07
N GLY A 120 -1.35 -4.52 -3.32
CA GLY A 120 -2.51 -3.70 -3.64
C GLY A 120 -3.80 -4.47 -3.91
N LEU A 121 -3.84 -5.79 -3.75
CA LEU A 121 -5.02 -6.61 -4.04
C LEU A 121 -5.55 -6.45 -5.48
N ALA A 122 -4.75 -5.96 -6.43
CA ALA A 122 -5.09 -5.95 -7.84
C ALA A 122 -5.08 -7.37 -8.41
N GLN A 123 -5.63 -7.54 -9.62
CA GLN A 123 -5.50 -8.82 -10.35
C GLN A 123 -4.03 -9.14 -10.62
N GLY A 124 -3.71 -10.42 -10.79
CA GLY A 124 -2.39 -10.92 -11.18
C GLY A 124 -1.38 -10.89 -10.04
N ALA A 125 -0.27 -10.22 -10.22
CA ALA A 125 0.86 -10.27 -9.29
C ALA A 125 0.49 -9.93 -7.83
N ASP A 126 -0.34 -8.90 -7.62
CA ASP A 126 -0.76 -8.48 -6.28
C ASP A 126 -1.57 -9.58 -5.58
N ALA A 127 -2.54 -10.16 -6.29
CA ALA A 127 -3.34 -11.28 -5.76
C ALA A 127 -2.47 -12.51 -5.46
N MET A 128 -1.61 -12.90 -6.42
CA MET A 128 -0.67 -14.02 -6.23
C MET A 128 0.25 -13.81 -5.03
N ALA A 129 0.72 -12.59 -4.80
CA ALA A 129 1.55 -12.27 -3.64
C ALA A 129 0.83 -12.53 -2.30
N HIS A 130 -0.42 -12.09 -2.19
CA HIS A 130 -1.22 -12.33 -0.99
C HIS A 130 -1.59 -13.81 -0.83
N GLU A 131 -1.95 -14.50 -1.91
CA GLU A 131 -2.25 -15.94 -1.87
C GLU A 131 -1.04 -16.75 -1.40
N VAL A 132 0.15 -16.49 -1.94
CA VAL A 132 1.38 -17.18 -1.53
C VAL A 132 1.76 -16.81 -0.10
N ALA A 133 1.63 -15.55 0.30
CA ALA A 133 1.86 -15.11 1.68
C ALA A 133 0.97 -15.88 2.67
N LEU A 134 -0.33 -15.95 2.40
CA LEU A 134 -1.29 -16.69 3.24
C LEU A 134 -0.98 -18.19 3.29
N GLN A 135 -0.63 -18.81 2.15
CA GLN A 135 -0.24 -20.23 2.08
C GLN A 135 1.01 -20.54 2.91
N LYS A 136 1.94 -19.59 2.99
CA LYS A 136 3.19 -19.74 3.76
C LYS A 136 3.07 -19.30 5.23
N GLY A 137 1.90 -18.86 5.67
CA GLY A 137 1.67 -18.37 7.02
C GLY A 137 2.27 -16.98 7.31
N LEU A 138 2.67 -16.25 6.26
CA LEU A 138 3.08 -14.85 6.37
C LEU A 138 1.88 -13.94 6.58
N ARG A 139 2.08 -12.80 7.19
CA ARG A 139 1.01 -11.83 7.46
C ARG A 139 0.87 -10.84 6.29
N PRO A 140 -0.28 -10.80 5.59
CA PRO A 140 -0.47 -9.88 4.49
C PRO A 140 -0.93 -8.49 4.97
N ILE A 141 -0.50 -7.43 4.27
CA ILE A 141 -1.10 -6.09 4.33
C ILE A 141 -1.67 -5.76 2.95
N GLY A 142 -2.98 -5.68 2.87
CA GLY A 142 -3.67 -5.23 1.66
C GLY A 142 -3.90 -3.71 1.72
N VAL A 143 -3.32 -2.96 0.77
CA VAL A 143 -3.62 -1.54 0.61
C VAL A 143 -4.61 -1.39 -0.53
N ILE A 144 -5.81 -0.84 -0.29
CA ILE A 144 -6.85 -0.75 -1.32
C ILE A 144 -7.12 0.68 -1.77
N GLY A 145 -7.58 0.83 -3.01
CA GLY A 145 -7.97 2.12 -3.61
C GLY A 145 -9.48 2.40 -3.53
N THR A 146 -10.17 1.71 -2.62
CA THR A 146 -11.60 1.84 -2.35
C THR A 146 -11.82 1.97 -0.85
N GLY A 147 -13.04 2.23 -0.41
CA GLY A 147 -13.41 2.05 0.99
C GLY A 147 -13.43 0.58 1.40
N LEU A 148 -13.32 0.33 2.71
CA LEU A 148 -13.22 -1.03 3.26
C LEU A 148 -14.44 -1.94 3.02
N ASN A 149 -15.60 -1.36 2.70
CA ASN A 149 -16.82 -2.09 2.35
C ASN A 149 -16.92 -2.40 0.84
N CYS A 150 -15.97 -1.93 0.03
CA CYS A 150 -15.98 -2.10 -1.42
C CYS A 150 -14.91 -3.10 -1.87
N TYR A 151 -15.30 -4.10 -2.62
CA TYR A 151 -14.40 -5.10 -3.18
C TYR A 151 -14.01 -4.74 -4.61
N TYR A 152 -12.70 -4.61 -4.84
CA TYR A 152 -12.19 -4.32 -6.18
C TYR A 152 -10.79 -4.92 -6.41
N PRO A 153 -10.60 -5.73 -7.46
CA PRO A 153 -11.66 -6.22 -8.37
C PRO A 153 -12.61 -7.20 -7.66
N PRO A 154 -13.88 -7.37 -8.11
CA PRO A 154 -14.84 -8.24 -7.41
C PRO A 154 -14.37 -9.68 -7.24
N GLN A 155 -13.55 -10.18 -8.19
CA GLN A 155 -13.01 -11.54 -8.13
C GLN A 155 -12.10 -11.79 -6.91
N ASN A 156 -11.52 -10.72 -6.35
CA ASN A 156 -10.61 -10.78 -5.19
C ASN A 156 -11.33 -10.55 -3.86
N GLU A 157 -12.67 -10.59 -3.81
CA GLU A 157 -13.45 -10.38 -2.58
C GLU A 157 -13.01 -11.34 -1.47
N HIS A 158 -12.98 -12.66 -1.74
CA HIS A 158 -12.56 -13.66 -0.75
C HIS A 158 -11.11 -13.43 -0.29
N LEU A 159 -10.23 -13.02 -1.21
CA LEU A 159 -8.85 -12.71 -0.87
C LEU A 159 -8.77 -11.47 0.02
N GLN A 160 -9.53 -10.41 -0.28
CA GLN A 160 -9.59 -9.21 0.53
C GLN A 160 -10.09 -9.51 1.95
N GLN A 161 -11.09 -10.38 2.09
CA GLN A 161 -11.59 -10.85 3.38
C GLN A 161 -10.52 -11.63 4.15
N ALA A 162 -9.85 -12.58 3.50
CA ALA A 162 -8.78 -13.38 4.11
C ALA A 162 -7.59 -12.51 4.56
N VAL A 163 -7.23 -11.48 3.78
CA VAL A 163 -6.19 -10.51 4.15
C VAL A 163 -6.59 -9.71 5.39
N ALA A 164 -7.84 -9.26 5.47
CA ALA A 164 -8.35 -8.56 6.65
C ALA A 164 -8.39 -9.44 7.90
N GLU A 165 -8.66 -10.72 7.75
CA GLU A 165 -8.79 -11.68 8.85
C GLU A 165 -7.43 -12.14 9.40
N LYS A 166 -6.47 -12.41 8.50
CA LYS A 166 -5.16 -12.99 8.85
C LYS A 166 -4.00 -11.98 8.90
N GLY A 167 -4.28 -10.74 8.57
CA GLY A 167 -3.30 -9.66 8.52
C GLY A 167 -3.97 -8.30 8.69
N LEU A 168 -3.81 -7.42 7.71
CA LEU A 168 -4.32 -6.05 7.79
C LEU A 168 -4.81 -5.57 6.42
N LEU A 169 -5.98 -4.98 6.37
CA LEU A 169 -6.51 -4.26 5.22
C LEU A 169 -6.54 -2.77 5.54
N ILE A 170 -5.94 -1.93 4.70
CA ILE A 170 -5.90 -0.48 4.92
C ILE A 170 -6.37 0.30 3.70
N SER A 171 -6.98 1.45 3.96
CA SER A 171 -7.46 2.38 2.96
C SER A 171 -7.37 3.83 3.43
N GLU A 172 -7.06 4.74 2.53
CA GLU A 172 -7.17 6.19 2.76
C GLU A 172 -8.60 6.72 2.50
N TYR A 173 -9.48 5.87 2.00
CA TYR A 173 -10.83 6.24 1.56
C TYR A 173 -11.89 5.81 2.57
N GLY A 174 -12.92 6.65 2.75
CA GLY A 174 -14.08 6.31 3.60
C GLY A 174 -14.77 5.02 3.16
N LEU A 175 -15.48 4.36 4.07
CA LEU A 175 -15.96 2.98 3.99
C LEU A 175 -16.58 2.56 2.65
N ASP A 176 -17.45 3.39 2.08
CA ASP A 176 -18.28 3.05 0.90
C ASP A 176 -17.79 3.75 -0.37
N VAL A 177 -16.58 4.29 -0.35
CA VAL A 177 -15.99 4.95 -1.53
C VAL A 177 -15.64 3.92 -2.58
N THR A 178 -16.29 4.01 -3.73
CA THR A 178 -16.10 3.10 -4.86
C THR A 178 -14.80 3.38 -5.63
N ALA A 179 -14.38 2.40 -6.44
CA ALA A 179 -13.16 2.48 -7.23
C ALA A 179 -13.19 3.63 -8.25
N LYS A 180 -12.13 4.45 -8.28
CA LYS A 180 -11.89 5.48 -9.30
C LYS A 180 -10.48 5.33 -9.85
N LYS A 181 -10.28 5.64 -11.14
CA LYS A 181 -8.98 5.42 -11.82
C LYS A 181 -7.80 6.08 -11.08
N HIS A 182 -7.97 7.30 -10.57
CA HIS A 182 -6.91 8.03 -9.87
C HIS A 182 -6.63 7.54 -8.45
N HIS A 183 -7.51 6.74 -7.84
CA HIS A 183 -7.27 6.17 -6.52
C HIS A 183 -6.11 5.17 -6.51
N PHE A 184 -5.92 4.42 -7.59
CA PHE A 184 -4.90 3.37 -7.65
C PHE A 184 -3.46 3.93 -7.67
N PRO A 185 -3.12 4.93 -8.51
CA PRO A 185 -1.83 5.60 -8.40
C PRO A 185 -1.61 6.28 -7.05
N ALA A 186 -2.63 6.96 -6.51
CA ALA A 186 -2.56 7.59 -5.19
C ALA A 186 -2.29 6.57 -4.07
N ARG A 187 -2.96 5.42 -4.09
CA ARG A 187 -2.76 4.33 -3.15
C ARG A 187 -1.34 3.76 -3.20
N ASN A 188 -0.72 3.69 -4.39
CA ASN A 188 0.59 3.06 -4.55
C ASN A 188 1.69 3.75 -3.72
N ARG A 189 1.56 5.05 -3.40
CA ARG A 189 2.49 5.74 -2.49
C ARG A 189 2.47 5.15 -1.07
N ILE A 190 1.32 4.62 -0.65
CA ILE A 190 1.18 3.98 0.66
C ILE A 190 1.90 2.63 0.66
N ILE A 191 1.78 1.84 -0.41
CA ILE A 191 2.53 0.58 -0.56
C ILE A 191 4.03 0.86 -0.50
N ALA A 192 4.49 1.81 -1.32
CA ALA A 192 5.90 2.19 -1.39
C ALA A 192 6.42 2.78 -0.07
N GLY A 193 5.61 3.57 0.63
CA GLY A 193 6.00 4.19 1.90
C GLY A 193 6.09 3.21 3.06
N LEU A 194 5.23 2.20 3.09
CA LEU A 194 5.19 1.23 4.19
C LEU A 194 6.29 0.17 4.11
N CYS A 195 6.76 -0.20 2.93
CA CYS A 195 7.71 -1.31 2.79
C CYS A 195 9.14 -0.92 3.19
N HIS A 196 9.95 -1.91 3.54
CA HIS A 196 11.41 -1.80 3.63
C HIS A 196 12.02 -1.97 2.25
N SER A 197 11.53 -2.96 1.51
CA SER A 197 11.94 -3.23 0.14
C SER A 197 10.74 -3.53 -0.75
N LEU A 198 10.88 -3.23 -2.04
CA LEU A 198 9.87 -3.48 -3.05
C LEU A 198 10.37 -4.51 -4.06
N VAL A 199 9.55 -5.52 -4.36
CA VAL A 199 9.78 -6.52 -5.40
C VAL A 199 8.85 -6.26 -6.58
N VAL A 200 9.41 -6.09 -7.78
CA VAL A 200 8.67 -6.04 -9.04
C VAL A 200 8.79 -7.37 -9.74
N THR A 201 7.68 -8.10 -9.92
CA THR A 201 7.70 -9.48 -10.47
C THR A 201 7.67 -9.51 -11.98
N GLU A 202 6.66 -8.96 -12.60
CA GLU A 202 6.48 -8.80 -14.04
C GLU A 202 5.94 -7.40 -14.34
N ALA A 203 6.50 -6.72 -15.30
CA ALA A 203 6.08 -5.37 -15.68
C ALA A 203 6.31 -5.08 -17.15
N ARG A 204 5.29 -4.56 -17.83
CA ARG A 204 5.48 -3.92 -19.14
C ARG A 204 6.19 -2.58 -18.96
N GLN A 205 6.81 -2.07 -20.02
CA GLN A 205 7.25 -0.68 -20.05
C GLN A 205 6.06 0.27 -19.78
N LYS A 206 6.31 1.36 -19.04
CA LYS A 206 5.29 2.37 -18.66
C LYS A 206 4.09 1.79 -17.89
N SER A 207 4.29 0.73 -17.10
CA SER A 207 3.24 0.13 -16.28
C SER A 207 3.07 0.82 -14.92
N GLY A 208 1.92 0.59 -14.28
CA GLY A 208 1.64 1.09 -12.91
C GLY A 208 2.63 0.56 -11.87
N SER A 209 3.17 -0.65 -12.05
CA SER A 209 4.17 -1.25 -11.16
C SER A 209 5.48 -0.47 -11.17
N LEU A 210 5.88 0.07 -12.35
CA LEU A 210 7.07 0.94 -12.46
C LEU A 210 6.85 2.30 -11.77
N ILE A 211 5.62 2.81 -11.74
CA ILE A 211 5.29 4.01 -10.95
C ILE A 211 5.51 3.71 -9.46
N THR A 212 5.06 2.55 -8.98
CA THR A 212 5.27 2.15 -7.59
C THR A 212 6.76 1.98 -7.27
N ALA A 213 7.55 1.40 -8.19
CA ALA A 213 9.00 1.28 -8.04
C ALA A 213 9.68 2.65 -7.91
N ASN A 214 9.30 3.62 -8.73
CA ASN A 214 9.82 4.99 -8.63
C ASN A 214 9.43 5.66 -7.30
N LEU A 215 8.18 5.45 -6.82
CA LEU A 215 7.76 5.96 -5.52
C LEU A 215 8.54 5.32 -4.36
N ALA A 216 8.88 4.04 -4.46
CA ALA A 216 9.71 3.34 -3.48
C ALA A 216 11.15 3.93 -3.46
N LEU A 217 11.75 4.17 -4.61
CA LEU A 217 13.06 4.83 -4.71
C LEU A 217 13.02 6.25 -4.13
N GLN A 218 11.97 7.02 -4.40
CA GLN A 218 11.79 8.36 -3.83
C GLN A 218 11.61 8.34 -2.31
N ALA A 219 11.05 7.24 -1.78
CA ALA A 219 10.93 6.99 -0.35
C ALA A 219 12.17 6.31 0.26
N ASN A 220 13.29 6.24 -0.48
CA ASN A 220 14.54 5.60 -0.06
C ASN A 220 14.38 4.13 0.31
N ARG A 221 13.61 3.37 -0.51
CA ARG A 221 13.41 1.92 -0.35
C ARG A 221 14.21 1.17 -1.42
N ASN A 222 14.76 0.02 -1.04
CA ASN A 222 15.44 -0.85 -1.98
C ASN A 222 14.44 -1.47 -2.96
N VAL A 223 14.80 -1.47 -4.25
CA VAL A 223 13.96 -2.03 -5.31
C VAL A 223 14.64 -3.24 -5.91
N TYR A 224 13.93 -4.35 -5.85
CA TYR A 224 14.28 -5.62 -6.47
C TYR A 224 13.40 -5.88 -7.67
N ALA A 225 13.94 -6.49 -8.72
CA ALA A 225 13.17 -6.87 -9.90
C ALA A 225 13.48 -8.31 -10.31
N LEU A 226 12.45 -9.09 -10.65
CA LEU A 226 12.65 -10.41 -11.22
C LEU A 226 13.18 -10.26 -12.65
N PRO A 227 14.35 -10.84 -12.98
CA PRO A 227 14.83 -10.86 -14.35
C PRO A 227 13.93 -11.77 -15.20
N GLY A 228 13.76 -11.45 -16.46
CA GLY A 228 12.97 -12.27 -17.35
C GLY A 228 13.50 -12.27 -18.78
N GLN A 229 12.85 -13.02 -19.65
CA GLN A 229 13.28 -13.18 -21.05
C GLN A 229 13.28 -11.84 -21.77
N VAL A 230 14.33 -11.57 -22.55
CA VAL A 230 14.51 -10.27 -23.25
C VAL A 230 13.45 -10.01 -24.32
N ASN A 231 12.85 -11.05 -24.88
CA ASN A 231 11.80 -10.99 -25.89
C ASN A 231 10.37 -11.06 -25.31
N HIS A 232 10.22 -11.12 -23.96
CA HIS A 232 8.91 -11.19 -23.34
C HIS A 232 8.45 -9.81 -22.85
N SER A 233 7.29 -9.37 -23.29
CA SER A 233 6.80 -7.99 -23.02
C SER A 233 6.61 -7.68 -21.52
N LEU A 234 6.27 -8.68 -20.71
CA LEU A 234 6.10 -8.50 -19.26
C LEU A 234 7.44 -8.49 -18.49
N SER A 235 8.53 -8.91 -19.13
CA SER A 235 9.88 -8.82 -18.55
C SER A 235 10.54 -7.46 -18.84
N ALA A 236 10.08 -6.75 -19.86
CA ALA A 236 10.74 -5.56 -20.36
C ALA A 236 10.88 -4.46 -19.29
N GLY A 237 9.87 -4.24 -18.45
CA GLY A 237 9.92 -3.26 -17.36
C GLY A 237 10.86 -3.67 -16.24
N CYS A 238 10.88 -4.94 -15.85
CA CYS A 238 11.79 -5.46 -14.83
C CYS A 238 13.25 -5.42 -15.30
N ASN A 239 13.53 -5.86 -16.53
CA ASN A 239 14.86 -5.78 -17.11
C ASN A 239 15.34 -4.32 -17.23
N GLN A 240 14.44 -3.37 -17.54
CA GLN A 240 14.76 -1.94 -17.56
C GLN A 240 15.08 -1.42 -16.16
N LEU A 241 14.35 -1.85 -15.12
CA LEU A 241 14.67 -1.50 -13.72
C LEU A 241 16.04 -2.00 -13.32
N ILE A 242 16.38 -3.25 -13.66
CA ILE A 242 17.69 -3.84 -13.39
C ILE A 242 18.79 -3.05 -14.10
N LEU A 243 18.60 -2.70 -15.36
CA LEU A 243 19.53 -1.88 -16.11
C LEU A 243 19.71 -0.47 -15.50
N ALA A 244 18.66 0.05 -14.85
CA ALA A 244 18.68 1.32 -14.14
C ALA A 244 19.22 1.24 -12.70
N GLY A 245 19.68 0.07 -12.24
CA GLY A 245 20.31 -0.13 -10.94
C GLY A 245 19.46 -0.85 -9.89
N ALA A 246 18.26 -1.32 -10.22
CA ALA A 246 17.51 -2.18 -9.31
C ALA A 246 18.22 -3.53 -9.16
N THR A 247 18.22 -4.10 -7.96
CA THR A 247 18.85 -5.39 -7.70
C THR A 247 18.07 -6.53 -8.35
N PRO A 248 18.69 -7.38 -9.19
CA PRO A 248 18.01 -8.55 -9.70
C PRO A 248 17.74 -9.54 -8.56
N LEU A 249 16.47 -9.91 -8.36
CA LEU A 249 16.08 -10.85 -7.31
C LEU A 249 16.22 -12.29 -7.83
N LEU A 250 17.32 -12.93 -7.48
CA LEU A 250 17.67 -14.26 -7.96
C LEU A 250 17.38 -15.37 -6.95
N ASN A 251 17.35 -15.04 -5.67
CA ASN A 251 17.11 -16.00 -4.59
C ASN A 251 16.52 -15.31 -3.36
N GLN A 252 16.00 -16.10 -2.44
CA GLN A 252 15.41 -15.66 -1.19
C GLN A 252 16.39 -14.96 -0.25
N GLN A 253 17.69 -15.33 -0.28
CA GLN A 253 18.71 -14.81 0.65
C GLN A 253 18.82 -13.29 0.54
N LEU A 254 18.69 -12.72 -0.66
CA LEU A 254 18.71 -11.27 -0.86
C LEU A 254 17.64 -10.53 -0.07
N LEU A 255 16.45 -11.13 0.07
CA LEU A 255 15.37 -10.56 0.90
C LEU A 255 15.63 -10.79 2.39
N LEU A 256 16.20 -11.92 2.77
CA LEU A 256 16.56 -12.22 4.17
C LEU A 256 17.64 -11.27 4.67
N ASP A 257 18.69 -11.05 3.88
CA ASP A 257 19.77 -10.12 4.22
C ASP A 257 19.25 -8.69 4.41
N GLU A 258 18.31 -8.27 3.56
CA GLU A 258 17.64 -6.98 3.67
C GLU A 258 16.83 -6.85 4.96
N LEU A 259 16.06 -7.88 5.32
CA LEU A 259 15.20 -7.85 6.50
C LEU A 259 15.98 -7.90 7.81
N HIS A 260 17.15 -8.54 7.87
CA HIS A 260 18.02 -8.58 9.04
C HIS A 260 18.58 -7.21 9.45
N TYR A 261 18.57 -6.21 8.58
CA TYR A 261 18.94 -4.84 8.95
C TYR A 261 17.87 -4.12 9.78
N PHE A 262 16.67 -4.72 9.92
CA PHE A 262 15.53 -4.09 10.57
C PHE A 262 15.03 -4.85 11.82
N ASP A 263 15.68 -5.96 12.16
CA ASP A 263 15.54 -6.67 13.44
C ASP A 263 16.46 -6.02 14.50
#